data_8e9217796cf811cdc1531d4493aa88dc
#
_entry.id   8e9217796cf811cdc1531d4493aa88dc
#
_cell.length_a   1.000
_cell.length_b   1.000
_cell.length_c   1.000
_cell.angle_alpha   90.00
_cell.angle_beta   90.00
_cell.angle_gamma   90.00
#
_symmetry.space_group_name_H-M   'P 1'
#
loop_
_entity.id
_entity.type
_entity.pdbx_description
1 polymer ?
#
loop_
_entity_poly.entity_id
_entity_poly.type
_entity_poly.pdbx_seq_one_letter_code
_entity_poly.pdbx_strand_id
1 'polypeptide(L)'
;MRQATEVYFRDQFEGTSGAGVIGLSSAVNVQLLIPGVDITIIADQFATETTSDGAAGHFGILSERTNADTKKLSRWTHDSFEWYHQLYMSEESNSAGVLRLFGYQLWSSKRPAPFHSKFDYTFRELSKKELQRLPGNHTYGWAQDSLMVECRRYLPWLLKKFKDKGGKIVRRRLNNINEIGESYDVIVNCTGLGSRTLFNDKMMVPIRGHTIRAKAPWIKHFYIGGNGDTYIYPGQDNVVLGGTRQRGEECLKKDQKYFDDIIDRCCTLVPSLKHADIEKLWVGLRPWRSTVRLEMEVISINDRRLPVVHNYGHGSDGVCLSWGCGVDAAHLVKEQLGQTGAQQTLSKL
;
A
#
# COMPACT_ATOMS: atom_id res chain seq x y z
N MET A 1 -34.09 15.33 -10.82
CA MET A 1 -32.76 15.09 -11.41
C MET A 1 -31.87 14.66 -10.28
N ARG A 2 -31.28 13.43 -10.29
CA ARG A 2 -30.26 13.05 -9.33
C ARG A 2 -29.03 13.88 -9.66
N GLN A 3 -28.60 14.75 -8.76
CA GLN A 3 -27.30 15.39 -8.87
C GLN A 3 -26.24 14.29 -8.79
N ALA A 4 -25.42 14.18 -9.82
CA ALA A 4 -24.29 13.27 -9.81
C ALA A 4 -23.29 13.78 -8.76
N THR A 5 -23.06 12.97 -7.73
CA THR A 5 -22.06 13.28 -6.70
C THR A 5 -20.72 12.79 -7.20
N GLU A 6 -19.81 13.69 -7.53
CA GLU A 6 -18.51 13.36 -8.07
C GLU A 6 -17.44 13.36 -6.96
N VAL A 7 -16.69 12.26 -6.86
CA VAL A 7 -15.59 12.06 -5.91
C VAL A 7 -14.27 11.89 -6.65
N TYR A 8 -13.26 12.56 -6.18
CA TYR A 8 -11.98 12.70 -6.85
C TYR A 8 -10.83 12.02 -6.11
N PHE A 9 -9.93 11.34 -6.85
CA PHE A 9 -8.74 10.69 -6.32
C PHE A 9 -7.49 11.06 -7.11
N ARG A 10 -6.38 11.40 -6.42
CA ARG A 10 -5.14 11.74 -7.11
C ARG A 10 -3.85 11.35 -6.41
N ASP A 11 -2.80 11.23 -7.24
CA ASP A 11 -1.41 11.08 -6.80
C ASP A 11 -0.40 11.79 -7.74
N GLN A 12 0.64 12.47 -7.22
CA GLN A 12 1.71 13.12 -8.01
C GLN A 12 3.05 13.34 -7.31
N PHE A 13 4.16 13.05 -8.01
CA PHE A 13 5.51 13.67 -7.95
C PHE A 13 6.40 13.14 -9.10
N GLU A 14 7.46 13.86 -9.52
CA GLU A 14 8.51 13.28 -10.38
C GLU A 14 9.15 12.12 -9.62
N GLY A 15 8.79 10.90 -9.95
CA GLY A 15 9.31 9.73 -9.26
C GLY A 15 8.28 8.85 -8.61
N THR A 16 7.11 8.63 -9.21
CA THR A 16 6.15 7.60 -8.84
C THR A 16 5.05 8.01 -7.85
N SER A 17 4.00 8.59 -8.33
CA SER A 17 2.74 8.49 -7.64
C SER A 17 1.58 8.58 -8.63
N GLY A 18 0.59 7.70 -8.45
CA GLY A 18 -0.53 7.54 -9.37
C GLY A 18 -1.71 6.92 -8.63
N ALA A 19 -2.69 6.43 -9.34
CA ALA A 19 -3.76 5.61 -8.80
C ALA A 19 -3.17 4.26 -8.31
N GLY A 20 -2.44 4.33 -7.20
CA GLY A 20 -1.84 3.21 -6.50
C GLY A 20 -2.85 2.53 -5.56
N VAL A 21 -2.33 1.65 -4.69
CA VAL A 21 -3.17 0.81 -3.83
C VAL A 21 -4.10 1.60 -2.91
N ILE A 22 -3.67 2.74 -2.37
CA ILE A 22 -4.50 3.55 -1.47
C ILE A 22 -5.66 4.21 -2.23
N GLY A 23 -5.38 4.85 -3.37
CA GLY A 23 -6.41 5.52 -4.18
C GLY A 23 -7.44 4.54 -4.74
N LEU A 24 -6.97 3.41 -5.30
CA LEU A 24 -7.85 2.37 -5.84
C LEU A 24 -8.71 1.71 -4.75
N SER A 25 -8.13 1.38 -3.58
CA SER A 25 -8.88 0.82 -2.47
C SER A 25 -9.93 1.80 -1.94
N SER A 26 -9.59 3.09 -1.81
CA SER A 26 -10.53 4.12 -1.38
C SER A 26 -11.68 4.27 -2.38
N ALA A 27 -11.37 4.35 -3.68
CA ALA A 27 -12.39 4.50 -4.73
C ALA A 27 -13.38 3.33 -4.78
N VAL A 28 -12.86 2.09 -4.69
CA VAL A 28 -13.73 0.90 -4.65
C VAL A 28 -14.59 0.88 -3.38
N ASN A 29 -14.03 1.23 -2.22
CA ASN A 29 -14.80 1.30 -0.98
C ASN A 29 -15.90 2.37 -1.03
N VAL A 30 -15.65 3.54 -1.64
CA VAL A 30 -16.68 4.55 -1.85
C VAL A 30 -17.80 4.02 -2.75
N GLN A 31 -17.48 3.31 -3.85
CA GLN A 31 -18.49 2.68 -4.71
C GLN A 31 -19.32 1.61 -3.99
N LEU A 32 -18.69 0.87 -3.06
CA LEU A 32 -19.36 -0.17 -2.27
C LEU A 32 -20.31 0.43 -1.23
N LEU A 33 -19.89 1.52 -0.58
CA LEU A 33 -20.61 2.13 0.53
C LEU A 33 -21.70 3.10 0.07
N ILE A 34 -21.55 3.72 -1.12
CA ILE A 34 -22.44 4.76 -1.63
C ILE A 34 -22.90 4.38 -3.05
N PRO A 35 -23.94 3.53 -3.19
CA PRO A 35 -24.45 3.12 -4.49
C PRO A 35 -24.92 4.32 -5.34
N GLY A 36 -24.51 4.36 -6.60
CA GLY A 36 -24.90 5.41 -7.55
C GLY A 36 -24.10 6.70 -7.45
N VAL A 37 -23.01 6.73 -6.66
CA VAL A 37 -22.06 7.85 -6.65
C VAL A 37 -21.23 7.82 -7.95
N ASP A 38 -21.07 8.98 -8.58
CA ASP A 38 -20.13 9.13 -9.69
C ASP A 38 -18.71 9.36 -9.18
N ILE A 39 -17.78 8.52 -9.59
CA ILE A 39 -16.39 8.60 -9.15
C ILE A 39 -15.46 8.74 -10.35
N THR A 40 -14.59 9.74 -10.29
CA THR A 40 -13.50 9.93 -11.26
C THR A 40 -12.15 9.84 -10.55
N ILE A 41 -11.30 8.92 -10.97
CA ILE A 41 -9.88 8.89 -10.56
C ILE A 41 -9.10 9.71 -11.59
N ILE A 42 -8.45 10.78 -11.13
CA ILE A 42 -7.51 11.54 -11.96
C ILE A 42 -6.09 11.29 -11.45
N ALA A 43 -5.21 10.80 -12.31
CA ALA A 43 -3.81 10.51 -11.99
C ALA A 43 -2.95 10.57 -13.25
N ASP A 44 -1.66 10.81 -13.08
CA ASP A 44 -0.68 10.70 -14.17
C ASP A 44 -0.18 9.27 -14.37
N GLN A 45 -0.25 8.44 -13.33
CA GLN A 45 0.15 7.03 -13.33
C GLN A 45 -0.94 6.14 -12.72
N PHE A 46 -1.07 4.92 -13.24
CA PHE A 46 -2.09 3.96 -12.81
C PHE A 46 -1.50 2.58 -12.54
N ALA A 47 -2.00 1.93 -11.50
CA ALA A 47 -1.71 0.53 -11.18
C ALA A 47 -0.20 0.23 -11.15
N THR A 48 0.30 -0.55 -12.12
CA THR A 48 1.70 -0.99 -12.18
C THR A 48 2.71 0.10 -12.54
N GLU A 49 2.27 1.30 -12.87
CA GLU A 49 3.14 2.46 -13.07
C GLU A 49 3.48 3.15 -11.73
N THR A 50 2.80 2.80 -10.65
CA THR A 50 2.91 3.48 -9.35
C THR A 50 3.94 2.84 -8.42
N THR A 51 4.30 3.54 -7.34
CA THR A 51 5.17 2.98 -6.29
C THR A 51 4.64 1.68 -5.70
N SER A 52 3.32 1.48 -5.71
CA SER A 52 2.69 0.26 -5.21
C SER A 52 3.09 -0.99 -5.97
N ASP A 53 3.46 -0.91 -7.28
CA ASP A 53 3.98 -2.06 -8.06
C ASP A 53 5.26 -2.64 -7.46
N GLY A 54 6.09 -1.79 -6.86
CA GLY A 54 7.35 -2.21 -6.24
C GLY A 54 7.20 -2.82 -4.85
N ALA A 55 6.01 -2.81 -4.27
CA ALA A 55 5.78 -3.41 -2.96
C ALA A 55 6.02 -4.92 -3.01
N ALA A 56 6.67 -5.43 -1.98
CA ALA A 56 6.95 -6.86 -1.86
C ALA A 56 5.70 -7.69 -1.52
N GLY A 57 4.71 -7.06 -0.91
CA GLY A 57 3.35 -7.59 -0.76
C GLY A 57 3.11 -8.50 0.43
N HIS A 58 4.12 -8.88 1.22
CA HIS A 58 3.92 -9.64 2.45
C HIS A 58 3.07 -8.83 3.45
N PHE A 59 2.06 -9.46 4.03
CA PHE A 59 1.23 -8.84 5.04
C PHE A 59 1.99 -8.75 6.36
N GLY A 60 2.53 -7.57 6.62
CA GLY A 60 3.31 -7.29 7.81
C GLY A 60 3.37 -5.79 8.06
N ILE A 61 2.95 -5.36 9.24
CA ILE A 61 2.87 -3.95 9.61
C ILE A 61 3.96 -3.64 10.63
N LEU A 62 4.68 -2.58 10.36
CA LEU A 62 5.71 -2.05 11.23
C LEU A 62 5.16 -0.80 11.93
N SER A 63 4.39 -1.00 13.01
CA SER A 63 3.68 0.07 13.74
C SER A 63 4.56 1.25 14.15
N GLU A 64 5.83 0.98 14.48
CA GLU A 64 6.81 2.01 14.81
C GLU A 64 7.16 2.95 13.65
N ARG A 65 6.76 2.58 12.42
CA ARG A 65 7.00 3.39 11.21
C ARG A 65 5.80 4.22 10.78
N THR A 66 4.60 3.83 11.20
CA THR A 66 3.37 4.56 10.88
C THR A 66 3.00 5.57 11.93
N ASN A 67 3.44 5.36 13.17
CA ASN A 67 3.11 6.20 14.33
C ASN A 67 1.62 6.58 14.40
N ALA A 68 0.75 5.67 13.96
CA ALA A 68 -0.69 5.86 13.96
C ALA A 68 -1.27 5.57 15.37
N ASP A 69 -2.44 6.10 15.65
CA ASP A 69 -3.24 5.67 16.80
C ASP A 69 -3.38 4.15 16.78
N THR A 70 -2.98 3.50 17.89
CA THR A 70 -2.92 2.03 17.97
C THR A 70 -4.29 1.36 17.76
N LYS A 71 -5.38 2.02 18.16
CA LYS A 71 -6.74 1.52 17.95
C LYS A 71 -7.14 1.60 16.48
N LYS A 72 -6.89 2.74 15.83
CA LYS A 72 -7.12 2.92 14.39
C LYS A 72 -6.25 1.96 13.60
N LEU A 73 -4.96 1.88 13.93
CA LEU A 73 -4.03 0.96 13.26
C LEU A 73 -4.50 -0.49 13.37
N SER A 74 -4.95 -0.92 14.56
CA SER A 74 -5.47 -2.28 14.77
C SER A 74 -6.71 -2.56 13.93
N ARG A 75 -7.63 -1.61 13.83
CA ARG A 75 -8.84 -1.75 13.01
C ARG A 75 -8.50 -1.79 11.52
N TRP A 76 -7.71 -0.84 11.01
CA TRP A 76 -7.29 -0.83 9.60
C TRP A 76 -6.55 -2.10 9.19
N THR A 77 -5.71 -2.62 10.11
CA THR A 77 -5.01 -3.90 9.89
C THR A 77 -5.99 -5.05 9.80
N HIS A 78 -6.93 -5.14 10.76
CA HIS A 78 -7.97 -6.18 10.79
C HIS A 78 -8.82 -6.14 9.52
N ASP A 79 -9.36 -4.98 9.16
CA ASP A 79 -10.25 -4.84 8.01
C ASP A 79 -9.53 -5.17 6.68
N SER A 80 -8.24 -4.81 6.59
CA SER A 80 -7.42 -5.16 5.43
C SER A 80 -7.10 -6.67 5.40
N PHE A 81 -6.78 -7.27 6.55
CA PHE A 81 -6.53 -8.71 6.63
C PHE A 81 -7.76 -9.51 6.23
N GLU A 82 -8.94 -9.18 6.78
CA GLU A 82 -10.19 -9.84 6.46
C GLU A 82 -10.56 -9.72 4.97
N TRP A 83 -10.35 -8.55 4.38
CA TRP A 83 -10.52 -8.36 2.94
C TRP A 83 -9.63 -9.28 2.12
N TYR A 84 -8.33 -9.31 2.42
CA TYR A 84 -7.39 -10.18 1.71
C TYR A 84 -7.65 -11.66 2.00
N HIS A 85 -8.08 -12.00 3.21
CA HIS A 85 -8.48 -13.36 3.54
C HIS A 85 -9.69 -13.82 2.70
N GLN A 86 -10.72 -12.98 2.57
CA GLN A 86 -11.88 -13.28 1.72
C GLN A 86 -11.47 -13.45 0.25
N LEU A 87 -10.58 -12.61 -0.27
CA LEU A 87 -10.05 -12.76 -1.61
C LEU A 87 -9.25 -14.07 -1.77
N TYR A 88 -8.40 -14.39 -0.80
CA TYR A 88 -7.65 -15.64 -0.80
C TYR A 88 -8.58 -16.86 -0.85
N MET A 89 -9.71 -16.84 -0.15
CA MET A 89 -10.69 -17.91 -0.11
C MET A 89 -11.64 -17.93 -1.32
N SER A 90 -11.54 -16.97 -2.23
CA SER A 90 -12.42 -16.85 -3.39
C SER A 90 -11.77 -17.40 -4.67
N GLU A 91 -12.56 -17.59 -5.71
CA GLU A 91 -12.10 -17.93 -7.06
C GLU A 91 -11.24 -16.82 -7.70
N GLU A 92 -11.32 -15.59 -7.19
CA GLU A 92 -10.55 -14.45 -7.64
C GLU A 92 -9.12 -14.41 -7.06
N SER A 93 -8.76 -15.29 -6.12
CA SER A 93 -7.47 -15.23 -5.40
C SER A 93 -6.27 -15.17 -6.35
N ASN A 94 -6.28 -15.99 -7.40
CA ASN A 94 -5.20 -16.01 -8.38
C ASN A 94 -5.16 -14.74 -9.24
N SER A 95 -6.29 -14.25 -9.72
CA SER A 95 -6.38 -13.02 -10.52
C SER A 95 -6.08 -11.77 -9.70
N ALA A 96 -6.51 -11.74 -8.44
CA ALA A 96 -6.18 -10.67 -7.49
C ALA A 96 -4.75 -10.77 -6.93
N GLY A 97 -4.05 -11.88 -7.16
CA GLY A 97 -2.69 -12.06 -6.68
C GLY A 97 -2.58 -12.17 -5.16
N VAL A 98 -3.61 -12.70 -4.50
CA VAL A 98 -3.60 -12.91 -3.05
C VAL A 98 -3.35 -14.38 -2.77
N LEU A 99 -2.32 -14.66 -1.97
CA LEU A 99 -1.95 -16.02 -1.61
C LEU A 99 -1.58 -16.11 -0.13
N ARG A 100 -1.72 -17.31 0.43
CA ARG A 100 -1.22 -17.65 1.76
C ARG A 100 0.21 -18.14 1.64
N LEU A 101 1.09 -17.66 2.51
CA LEU A 101 2.51 -17.93 2.42
C LEU A 101 3.11 -18.20 3.79
N PHE A 102 3.71 -19.36 3.93
CA PHE A 102 4.47 -19.75 5.12
C PHE A 102 5.95 -19.34 4.96
N GLY A 103 6.60 -18.95 6.08
CA GLY A 103 8.02 -18.66 6.06
C GLY A 103 8.62 -18.37 7.43
N TYR A 104 9.78 -17.74 7.40
CA TYR A 104 10.64 -17.60 8.57
C TYR A 104 11.14 -16.16 8.72
N GLN A 105 11.11 -15.68 9.95
CA GLN A 105 11.83 -14.48 10.35
C GLN A 105 13.02 -14.90 11.23
N LEU A 106 14.23 -14.51 10.84
CA LEU A 106 15.48 -15.04 11.40
C LEU A 106 16.36 -13.92 11.95
N TRP A 107 16.79 -14.06 13.20
CA TRP A 107 17.49 -13.02 13.93
C TRP A 107 18.69 -13.57 14.70
N SER A 108 19.64 -12.67 15.05
CA SER A 108 20.78 -12.97 15.93
C SER A 108 20.44 -12.82 17.41
N SER A 109 19.29 -12.24 17.76
CA SER A 109 18.86 -12.03 19.14
C SER A 109 17.35 -12.05 19.26
N LYS A 110 16.85 -12.32 20.46
CA LYS A 110 15.41 -12.32 20.76
C LYS A 110 14.78 -10.96 20.50
N ARG A 111 13.58 -10.97 19.93
CA ARG A 111 12.76 -9.77 19.63
C ARG A 111 11.34 -9.96 20.13
N PRO A 112 10.62 -8.87 20.44
CA PRO A 112 9.20 -8.94 20.72
C PRO A 112 8.44 -9.36 19.45
N ALA A 113 7.33 -10.09 19.64
CA ALA A 113 6.45 -10.42 18.52
C ALA A 113 5.95 -9.15 17.85
N PRO A 114 5.93 -9.10 16.50
CA PRO A 114 5.46 -7.93 15.78
C PRO A 114 3.95 -7.74 16.00
N PHE A 115 3.51 -6.50 15.97
CA PHE A 115 2.11 -6.12 16.19
C PHE A 115 1.11 -6.92 15.34
N HIS A 116 1.46 -7.19 14.08
CA HIS A 116 0.59 -7.90 13.14
C HIS A 116 0.49 -9.42 13.38
N SER A 117 1.35 -9.99 14.21
CA SER A 117 1.38 -11.46 14.42
C SER A 117 0.07 -12.04 14.94
N LYS A 118 -0.78 -11.23 15.58
CA LYS A 118 -2.11 -11.63 16.03
C LYS A 118 -3.13 -11.84 14.89
N PHE A 119 -2.83 -11.41 13.68
CA PHE A 119 -3.66 -11.61 12.49
C PHE A 119 -3.17 -12.77 11.63
N ASP A 120 -1.96 -13.26 11.86
CA ASP A 120 -1.42 -14.40 11.13
C ASP A 120 -2.18 -15.70 11.43
N TYR A 121 -2.27 -16.59 10.45
CA TYR A 121 -2.88 -17.92 10.65
C TYR A 121 -2.09 -18.75 11.66
N THR A 122 -0.77 -18.60 11.64
CA THR A 122 0.15 -19.21 12.60
C THR A 122 1.33 -18.27 12.85
N PHE A 123 1.64 -18.08 14.11
CA PHE A 123 2.85 -17.36 14.53
C PHE A 123 3.43 -18.03 15.76
N ARG A 124 4.68 -18.50 15.67
CA ARG A 124 5.35 -19.17 16.78
C ARG A 124 6.87 -19.00 16.74
N GLU A 125 7.51 -19.10 17.89
CA GLU A 125 8.95 -19.14 18.00
C GLU A 125 9.51 -20.47 17.43
N LEU A 126 10.66 -20.38 16.77
CA LEU A 126 11.38 -21.54 16.26
C LEU A 126 12.15 -22.24 17.36
N SER A 127 12.08 -23.57 17.38
CA SER A 127 12.93 -24.39 18.25
C SER A 127 14.40 -24.34 17.80
N LYS A 128 15.32 -24.67 18.73
CA LYS A 128 16.75 -24.79 18.40
C LYS A 128 17.01 -25.79 17.27
N LYS A 129 16.26 -26.88 17.22
CA LYS A 129 16.36 -27.90 16.15
C LYS A 129 15.94 -27.36 14.79
N GLU A 130 14.94 -26.50 14.74
CA GLU A 130 14.49 -25.87 13.49
C GLU A 130 15.52 -24.83 13.01
N LEU A 131 16.02 -24.00 13.92
CA LEU A 131 17.07 -23.01 13.60
C LEU A 131 18.32 -23.66 13.02
N GLN A 132 18.73 -24.82 13.53
CA GLN A 132 19.89 -25.58 13.03
C GLN A 132 19.69 -26.14 11.60
N ARG A 133 18.47 -26.25 11.13
CA ARG A 133 18.12 -26.73 9.76
C ARG A 133 17.99 -25.60 8.76
N LEU A 134 17.89 -24.36 9.24
CA LEU A 134 17.80 -23.18 8.39
C LEU A 134 19.19 -22.65 8.04
N PRO A 135 19.38 -22.07 6.85
CA PRO A 135 20.66 -21.49 6.47
C PRO A 135 21.04 -20.30 7.36
N GLY A 136 22.34 -20.09 7.54
CA GLY A 136 22.89 -19.02 8.36
C GLY A 136 23.01 -19.38 9.84
N ASN A 137 23.63 -18.48 10.61
CA ASN A 137 23.87 -18.66 12.05
C ASN A 137 22.84 -17.84 12.85
N HIS A 138 21.58 -18.25 12.83
CA HIS A 138 20.51 -17.56 13.57
C HIS A 138 20.33 -18.21 14.94
N THR A 139 20.22 -17.37 15.97
CA THR A 139 20.00 -17.83 17.35
C THR A 139 18.56 -17.69 17.79
N TYR A 140 17.76 -16.96 17.01
CA TYR A 140 16.33 -16.69 17.25
C TYR A 140 15.55 -16.59 15.96
N GLY A 141 14.26 -16.95 15.99
CA GLY A 141 13.39 -16.79 14.82
C GLY A 141 11.96 -17.15 15.10
N TRP A 142 11.11 -16.75 14.16
CA TRP A 142 9.69 -17.09 14.11
C TRP A 142 9.34 -17.86 12.84
N ALA A 143 8.47 -18.85 12.99
CA ALA A 143 7.70 -19.42 11.90
C ALA A 143 6.37 -18.67 11.81
N GLN A 144 6.02 -18.23 10.63
CA GLN A 144 4.84 -17.41 10.37
C GLN A 144 4.11 -17.93 9.14
N ASP A 145 2.78 -17.92 9.19
CA ASP A 145 1.90 -18.25 8.09
C ASP A 145 0.92 -17.10 7.90
N SER A 146 1.09 -16.35 6.86
CA SER A 146 0.39 -15.08 6.63
C SER A 146 -0.05 -14.93 5.18
N LEU A 147 -0.57 -13.77 4.83
CA LEU A 147 -0.99 -13.44 3.48
C LEU A 147 0.12 -12.70 2.72
N MET A 148 0.10 -12.85 1.42
CA MET A 148 0.87 -12.06 0.47
C MET A 148 -0.05 -11.49 -0.60
N VAL A 149 0.13 -10.21 -0.93
CA VAL A 149 -0.63 -9.48 -1.95
C VAL A 149 0.32 -9.07 -3.06
N GLU A 150 0.28 -9.78 -4.17
CA GLU A 150 1.14 -9.50 -5.32
C GLU A 150 0.61 -8.29 -6.10
N CYS A 151 1.16 -7.11 -5.81
CA CYS A 151 0.65 -5.84 -6.31
C CYS A 151 0.57 -5.76 -7.84
N ARG A 152 1.42 -6.47 -8.58
CA ARG A 152 1.34 -6.56 -10.04
C ARG A 152 0.05 -7.15 -10.55
N ARG A 153 -0.59 -8.02 -9.78
CA ARG A 153 -1.90 -8.61 -10.07
C ARG A 153 -3.00 -7.83 -9.38
N TYR A 154 -2.81 -7.48 -8.11
CA TYR A 154 -3.83 -6.81 -7.30
C TYR A 154 -4.23 -5.44 -7.85
N LEU A 155 -3.27 -4.61 -8.26
CA LEU A 155 -3.57 -3.26 -8.74
C LEU A 155 -4.38 -3.25 -10.06
N PRO A 156 -4.03 -4.01 -11.11
CA PRO A 156 -4.87 -4.13 -12.31
C PRO A 156 -6.25 -4.73 -12.01
N TRP A 157 -6.31 -5.74 -11.13
CA TRP A 157 -7.57 -6.34 -10.72
C TRP A 157 -8.47 -5.32 -10.00
N LEU A 158 -7.92 -4.54 -9.08
CA LEU A 158 -8.67 -3.52 -8.34
C LEU A 158 -9.13 -2.38 -9.27
N LEU A 159 -8.28 -1.96 -10.22
CA LEU A 159 -8.64 -0.97 -11.25
C LEU A 159 -9.77 -1.49 -12.15
N LYS A 160 -9.74 -2.77 -12.51
CA LYS A 160 -10.82 -3.40 -13.26
C LYS A 160 -12.13 -3.39 -12.48
N LYS A 161 -12.10 -3.80 -11.20
CA LYS A 161 -13.28 -3.75 -10.30
C LYS A 161 -13.88 -2.35 -10.21
N PHE A 162 -13.05 -1.31 -10.13
CA PHE A 162 -13.47 0.08 -10.12
C PHE A 162 -14.20 0.47 -11.42
N LYS A 163 -13.62 0.11 -12.59
CA LYS A 163 -14.19 0.40 -13.90
C LYS A 163 -15.49 -0.37 -14.16
N ASP A 164 -15.53 -1.64 -13.82
CA ASP A 164 -16.72 -2.50 -14.02
C ASP A 164 -17.94 -1.97 -13.25
N LYS A 165 -17.74 -1.19 -12.19
CA LYS A 165 -18.77 -0.49 -11.43
C LYS A 165 -19.05 0.94 -11.94
N GLY A 166 -18.61 1.29 -13.15
CA GLY A 166 -18.85 2.59 -13.77
C GLY A 166 -17.88 3.69 -13.35
N GLY A 167 -16.82 3.37 -12.63
CA GLY A 167 -15.78 4.34 -12.26
C GLY A 167 -15.05 4.92 -13.49
N LYS A 168 -14.86 6.23 -13.49
CA LYS A 168 -14.19 6.98 -14.56
C LYS A 168 -12.70 7.17 -14.22
N ILE A 169 -11.85 7.18 -15.26
CA ILE A 169 -10.43 7.49 -15.10
C ILE A 169 -10.03 8.60 -16.06
N VAL A 170 -9.22 9.52 -15.57
CA VAL A 170 -8.63 10.62 -16.35
C VAL A 170 -7.14 10.62 -16.13
N ARG A 171 -6.35 10.42 -17.19
CA ARG A 171 -4.90 10.53 -17.13
C ARG A 171 -4.50 11.99 -17.25
N ARG A 172 -4.23 12.61 -16.13
CA ARG A 172 -3.86 14.03 -16.07
C ARG A 172 -3.01 14.30 -14.85
N ARG A 173 -1.97 15.14 -15.02
CA ARG A 173 -1.19 15.71 -13.95
C ARG A 173 -1.83 17.03 -13.50
N LEU A 174 -2.13 17.20 -12.19
CA LEU A 174 -2.52 18.51 -11.63
C LEU A 174 -1.32 19.17 -10.96
N ASN A 175 -1.15 20.44 -11.14
CA ASN A 175 -0.12 21.23 -10.46
C ASN A 175 -0.68 21.93 -9.22
N ASN A 176 -2.01 22.17 -9.23
CA ASN A 176 -2.73 22.83 -8.16
C ASN A 176 -4.11 22.19 -7.98
N ILE A 177 -4.59 22.14 -6.75
CA ILE A 177 -5.91 21.60 -6.42
C ILE A 177 -7.05 22.45 -6.99
N ASN A 178 -6.82 23.76 -7.22
CA ASN A 178 -7.80 24.67 -7.81
C ASN A 178 -8.23 24.24 -9.22
N GLU A 179 -7.39 23.50 -9.96
CA GLU A 179 -7.72 23.02 -11.31
C GLU A 179 -8.96 22.14 -11.38
N ILE A 180 -9.43 21.62 -10.24
CA ILE A 180 -10.54 20.68 -10.13
C ILE A 180 -11.55 21.07 -9.06
N GLY A 181 -11.26 22.09 -8.26
CA GLY A 181 -12.06 22.45 -7.09
C GLY A 181 -13.51 22.82 -7.37
N GLU A 182 -13.85 23.22 -8.60
CA GLU A 182 -15.21 23.56 -9.00
C GLU A 182 -15.99 22.38 -9.60
N SER A 183 -15.30 21.31 -9.96
CA SER A 183 -15.86 20.18 -10.71
C SER A 183 -16.41 19.06 -9.83
N TYR A 184 -16.08 19.03 -8.53
CA TYR A 184 -16.37 17.91 -7.65
C TYR A 184 -16.96 18.35 -6.31
N ASP A 185 -17.85 17.52 -5.73
CA ASP A 185 -18.49 17.80 -4.44
C ASP A 185 -17.58 17.43 -3.28
N VAL A 186 -16.78 16.38 -3.43
CA VAL A 186 -15.79 15.90 -2.45
C VAL A 186 -14.54 15.45 -3.17
N ILE A 187 -13.38 15.78 -2.63
CA ILE A 187 -12.08 15.26 -3.08
C ILE A 187 -11.57 14.23 -2.09
N VAL A 188 -11.06 13.09 -2.58
CA VAL A 188 -10.29 12.14 -1.77
C VAL A 188 -8.82 12.22 -2.19
N ASN A 189 -8.00 12.77 -1.32
CA ASN A 189 -6.59 12.95 -1.56
C ASN A 189 -5.79 11.71 -1.14
N CYS A 190 -5.38 10.91 -2.12
CA CYS A 190 -4.49 9.77 -1.98
C CYS A 190 -3.12 10.01 -2.65
N THR A 191 -2.68 11.27 -2.72
CA THR A 191 -1.56 11.71 -3.57
C THR A 191 -0.18 11.33 -3.05
N GLY A 192 -0.07 10.67 -1.90
CA GLY A 192 1.23 10.26 -1.35
C GLY A 192 2.20 11.44 -1.25
N LEU A 193 3.39 11.35 -1.89
CA LEU A 193 4.37 12.45 -1.91
C LEU A 193 3.85 13.71 -2.61
N GLY A 194 2.89 13.60 -3.52
CA GLY A 194 2.24 14.74 -4.18
C GLY A 194 1.52 15.69 -3.21
N SER A 195 1.15 15.23 -2.01
CA SER A 195 0.58 16.09 -0.97
C SER A 195 1.54 17.18 -0.49
N ARG A 196 2.85 17.04 -0.69
CA ARG A 196 3.85 18.10 -0.42
C ARG A 196 3.56 19.36 -1.24
N THR A 197 3.19 19.18 -2.49
CA THR A 197 2.92 20.29 -3.42
C THR A 197 1.46 20.73 -3.36
N LEU A 198 0.52 19.78 -3.46
CA LEU A 198 -0.90 20.09 -3.59
C LEU A 198 -1.54 20.63 -2.31
N PHE A 199 -1.06 20.17 -1.17
CA PHE A 199 -1.62 20.50 0.16
C PHE A 199 -0.55 21.06 1.10
N ASN A 200 0.65 21.41 0.58
CA ASN A 200 1.77 21.95 1.34
C ASN A 200 2.13 21.11 2.60
N ASP A 201 1.95 19.78 2.53
CA ASP A 201 2.28 18.90 3.65
C ASP A 201 3.78 18.60 3.72
N LYS A 202 4.49 19.39 4.52
CA LYS A 202 5.94 19.26 4.72
C LYS A 202 6.35 18.07 5.59
N MET A 203 5.38 17.36 6.21
CA MET A 203 5.66 16.15 6.99
C MET A 203 5.87 14.91 6.09
N MET A 204 5.54 15.01 4.81
CA MET A 204 5.77 13.93 3.85
C MET A 204 7.26 13.81 3.52
N VAL A 205 7.82 12.62 3.77
CA VAL A 205 9.23 12.31 3.53
C VAL A 205 9.32 11.09 2.60
N PRO A 206 10.07 11.18 1.49
CA PRO A 206 10.33 10.01 0.66
C PRO A 206 11.28 9.05 1.39
N ILE A 207 11.01 7.75 1.27
CA ILE A 207 11.95 6.71 1.67
C ILE A 207 12.25 5.86 0.44
N ARG A 208 13.43 6.11 -0.15
CA ARG A 208 13.87 5.38 -1.33
C ARG A 208 14.12 3.91 -1.00
N GLY A 209 13.61 3.03 -1.84
CA GLY A 209 13.80 1.59 -1.71
C GLY A 209 14.14 0.92 -3.01
N HIS A 210 14.97 -0.13 -2.93
CA HIS A 210 15.34 -1.01 -4.03
C HIS A 210 14.74 -2.38 -3.81
N THR A 211 14.26 -3.01 -4.87
CA THR A 211 13.84 -4.42 -4.89
C THR A 211 14.27 -5.08 -6.19
N ILE A 212 14.41 -6.39 -6.16
CA ILE A 212 14.73 -7.23 -7.30
C ILE A 212 13.60 -8.22 -7.51
N ARG A 213 13.19 -8.44 -8.74
CA ARG A 213 12.33 -9.57 -9.10
C ARG A 213 13.16 -10.61 -9.83
N ALA A 214 13.06 -11.85 -9.38
CA ALA A 214 13.87 -12.95 -9.88
C ALA A 214 13.01 -14.20 -10.15
N LYS A 215 13.36 -14.98 -11.14
CA LYS A 215 12.84 -16.33 -11.36
C LYS A 215 13.58 -17.32 -10.49
N ALA A 216 12.90 -17.79 -9.45
CA ALA A 216 13.39 -18.81 -8.54
C ALA A 216 12.23 -19.71 -8.08
N PRO A 217 11.61 -20.51 -8.98
CA PRO A 217 10.38 -21.26 -8.67
C PRO A 217 10.57 -22.36 -7.62
N TRP A 218 11.81 -22.67 -7.26
CA TRP A 218 12.14 -23.58 -6.16
C TRP A 218 12.01 -22.95 -4.77
N ILE A 219 11.93 -21.61 -4.65
CA ILE A 219 11.68 -20.90 -3.39
C ILE A 219 10.20 -21.02 -3.06
N LYS A 220 9.88 -21.69 -1.94
CA LYS A 220 8.49 -21.99 -1.52
C LYS A 220 8.10 -21.32 -0.21
N HIS A 221 9.06 -20.78 0.51
CA HIS A 221 8.86 -20.10 1.78
C HIS A 221 9.41 -18.69 1.71
N PHE A 222 8.81 -17.78 2.46
CA PHE A 222 9.44 -16.47 2.62
C PHE A 222 10.53 -16.53 3.70
N TYR A 223 11.48 -15.58 3.60
CA TYR A 223 12.52 -15.37 4.58
C TYR A 223 12.67 -13.88 4.85
N ILE A 224 12.78 -13.52 6.13
CA ILE A 224 13.12 -12.17 6.58
C ILE A 224 14.33 -12.30 7.50
N GLY A 225 15.32 -11.44 7.33
CA GLY A 225 16.54 -11.47 8.14
C GLY A 225 17.19 -10.11 8.29
N GLY A 226 18.37 -10.09 8.92
CA GLY A 226 19.10 -8.87 9.20
C GLY A 226 18.30 -7.93 10.13
N ASN A 227 18.16 -6.68 9.75
CA ASN A 227 17.33 -5.69 10.46
C ASN A 227 15.91 -5.55 9.89
N GLY A 228 15.41 -6.60 9.20
CA GLY A 228 14.13 -6.57 8.49
C GLY A 228 14.21 -5.95 7.09
N ASP A 229 15.42 -5.61 6.63
CA ASP A 229 15.65 -5.09 5.28
C ASP A 229 16.08 -6.18 4.29
N THR A 230 16.47 -7.36 4.78
CA THR A 230 16.71 -8.53 3.94
C THR A 230 15.45 -9.39 3.94
N TYR A 231 14.84 -9.53 2.78
CA TYR A 231 13.65 -10.36 2.62
C TYR A 231 13.61 -11.05 1.24
N ILE A 232 13.01 -12.23 1.24
CA ILE A 232 12.79 -13.08 0.08
C ILE A 232 11.33 -13.49 0.11
N TYR A 233 10.52 -12.99 -0.82
CA TYR A 233 9.09 -13.26 -0.87
C TYR A 233 8.71 -13.93 -2.20
N PRO A 234 8.48 -15.25 -2.20
CA PRO A 234 7.96 -15.92 -3.39
C PRO A 234 6.50 -15.52 -3.66
N GLY A 235 6.25 -15.05 -4.87
CA GLY A 235 4.93 -14.79 -5.42
C GLY A 235 4.48 -15.89 -6.38
N GLN A 236 3.41 -15.63 -7.11
CA GLN A 236 2.90 -16.54 -8.14
C GLN A 236 3.80 -16.57 -9.38
N ASP A 237 4.33 -15.41 -9.78
CA ASP A 237 5.09 -15.27 -11.01
C ASP A 237 6.59 -15.18 -10.78
N ASN A 238 7.02 -14.55 -9.69
CA ASN A 238 8.44 -14.35 -9.38
C ASN A 238 8.67 -14.21 -7.87
N VAL A 239 9.94 -14.21 -7.49
CA VAL A 239 10.38 -13.95 -6.12
C VAL A 239 10.82 -12.49 -6.01
N VAL A 240 10.36 -11.79 -4.98
CA VAL A 240 10.83 -10.44 -4.65
C VAL A 240 11.94 -10.54 -3.64
N LEU A 241 13.10 -9.99 -3.99
CA LEU A 241 14.26 -9.85 -3.11
C LEU A 241 14.41 -8.39 -2.69
N GLY A 242 14.68 -8.16 -1.44
CA GLY A 242 14.82 -6.80 -0.94
C GLY A 242 15.63 -6.70 0.35
N GLY A 243 15.90 -5.53 0.79
CA GLY A 243 15.61 -4.24 0.20
C GLY A 243 16.49 -3.16 0.80
N THR A 244 16.17 -1.90 0.53
CA THR A 244 16.86 -0.74 1.12
C THR A 244 15.86 0.26 1.69
N ARG A 245 16.33 1.16 2.57
CA ARG A 245 15.56 2.25 3.18
C ARG A 245 16.42 3.48 3.32
N GLN A 246 16.27 4.40 2.40
CA GLN A 246 17.05 5.64 2.36
C GLN A 246 16.09 6.81 2.57
N ARG A 247 16.01 7.27 3.82
CA ARG A 247 15.12 8.36 4.22
C ARG A 247 15.59 9.69 3.64
N GLY A 248 14.68 10.44 3.02
CA GLY A 248 14.95 11.75 2.42
C GLY A 248 15.61 11.69 1.03
N GLU A 249 15.95 10.50 0.53
CA GLU A 249 16.53 10.36 -0.79
C GLU A 249 15.42 10.30 -1.85
N GLU A 250 15.52 11.17 -2.86
CA GLU A 250 14.50 11.31 -3.93
C GLU A 250 14.96 10.79 -5.30
N CYS A 251 16.26 10.51 -5.46
CA CYS A 251 16.81 10.07 -6.74
C CYS A 251 16.32 8.65 -7.10
N LEU A 252 15.65 8.51 -8.24
CA LEU A 252 15.17 7.23 -8.77
C LEU A 252 16.20 6.52 -9.67
N LYS A 253 17.39 7.08 -9.83
CA LYS A 253 18.45 6.43 -10.61
C LYS A 253 18.83 5.10 -9.94
N LYS A 254 18.85 4.04 -10.75
CA LYS A 254 19.33 2.73 -10.32
C LYS A 254 20.83 2.79 -10.05
N ASP A 255 21.24 2.31 -8.89
CA ASP A 255 22.65 2.19 -8.52
C ASP A 255 22.93 0.70 -8.23
N GLN A 256 23.80 0.10 -9.05
CA GLN A 256 24.06 -1.33 -9.05
C GLN A 256 24.53 -1.84 -7.69
N LYS A 257 25.32 -1.06 -6.96
CA LYS A 257 25.81 -1.43 -5.61
C LYS A 257 24.72 -1.85 -4.63
N TYR A 258 23.51 -1.24 -4.70
CA TYR A 258 22.40 -1.61 -3.81
C TYR A 258 21.75 -2.93 -4.25
N PHE A 259 21.74 -3.23 -5.54
CA PHE A 259 21.22 -4.51 -6.03
C PHE A 259 22.17 -5.65 -5.73
N ASP A 260 23.49 -5.44 -5.88
CA ASP A 260 24.51 -6.42 -5.52
C ASP A 260 24.46 -6.75 -4.01
N ASP A 261 24.36 -5.72 -3.15
CA ASP A 261 24.19 -5.90 -1.71
C ASP A 261 22.90 -6.68 -1.35
N ILE A 262 21.77 -6.41 -2.04
CA ILE A 262 20.53 -7.16 -1.82
C ILE A 262 20.72 -8.64 -2.20
N ILE A 263 21.34 -8.93 -3.34
CA ILE A 263 21.60 -10.31 -3.78
C ILE A 263 22.49 -11.02 -2.77
N ASP A 264 23.58 -10.41 -2.35
CA ASP A 264 24.53 -11.01 -1.40
C ASP A 264 23.87 -11.34 -0.06
N ARG A 265 23.09 -10.42 0.49
CA ARG A 265 22.33 -10.64 1.73
C ARG A 265 21.27 -11.73 1.57
N CYS A 266 20.54 -11.74 0.46
CA CYS A 266 19.54 -12.77 0.19
C CYS A 266 20.20 -14.15 -0.03
N CYS A 267 21.33 -14.23 -0.70
CA CYS A 267 22.10 -15.48 -0.87
C CYS A 267 22.69 -16.00 0.44
N THR A 268 22.98 -15.13 1.42
CA THR A 268 23.36 -15.55 2.76
C THR A 268 22.21 -16.28 3.48
N LEU A 269 20.97 -15.82 3.28
CA LEU A 269 19.77 -16.49 3.82
C LEU A 269 19.40 -17.74 3.03
N VAL A 270 19.49 -17.68 1.69
CA VAL A 270 19.09 -18.78 0.79
C VAL A 270 20.12 -18.91 -0.33
N PRO A 271 21.18 -19.71 -0.15
CA PRO A 271 22.32 -19.80 -1.09
C PRO A 271 21.94 -20.19 -2.53
N SER A 272 20.83 -20.90 -2.73
CA SER A 272 20.36 -21.28 -4.06
C SER A 272 19.93 -20.10 -4.94
N LEU A 273 19.69 -18.92 -4.37
CA LEU A 273 19.33 -17.70 -5.10
C LEU A 273 20.46 -17.21 -6.04
N LYS A 274 21.71 -17.63 -5.84
CA LYS A 274 22.79 -17.37 -6.78
C LYS A 274 22.53 -17.91 -8.21
N HIS A 275 21.59 -18.82 -8.36
CA HIS A 275 21.16 -19.39 -9.64
C HIS A 275 19.86 -18.79 -10.20
N ALA A 276 19.31 -17.76 -9.53
CA ALA A 276 18.08 -17.13 -9.94
C ALA A 276 18.30 -16.18 -11.13
N ASP A 277 17.42 -16.21 -12.10
CA ASP A 277 17.43 -15.27 -13.22
C ASP A 277 16.82 -13.93 -12.78
N ILE A 278 17.58 -12.85 -12.89
CA ILE A 278 17.10 -11.51 -12.54
C ILE A 278 16.22 -10.97 -13.67
N GLU A 279 14.94 -10.73 -13.37
CA GLU A 279 13.98 -10.22 -14.35
C GLU A 279 13.87 -8.69 -14.32
N LYS A 280 13.88 -8.09 -13.12
CA LYS A 280 13.66 -6.64 -12.98
C LYS A 280 14.36 -6.08 -11.75
N LEU A 281 15.09 -5.00 -11.97
CA LEU A 281 15.60 -4.12 -10.92
C LEU A 281 14.64 -2.94 -10.77
N TRP A 282 14.18 -2.68 -9.55
CA TRP A 282 13.19 -1.64 -9.27
C TRP A 282 13.68 -0.68 -8.18
N VAL A 283 13.37 0.61 -8.37
CA VAL A 283 13.60 1.68 -7.40
C VAL A 283 12.32 2.49 -7.27
N GLY A 284 11.95 2.88 -6.06
CA GLY A 284 10.80 3.74 -5.82
C GLY A 284 10.85 4.46 -4.49
N LEU A 285 9.94 5.40 -4.31
CA LEU A 285 9.85 6.27 -3.15
C LEU A 285 8.61 5.94 -2.33
N ARG A 286 8.79 5.39 -1.13
CA ARG A 286 7.69 5.16 -0.20
C ARG A 286 7.24 6.50 0.39
N PRO A 287 5.94 6.83 0.32
CA PRO A 287 5.42 8.10 0.83
C PRO A 287 5.22 8.00 2.35
N TRP A 288 6.27 8.30 3.11
CA TRP A 288 6.23 8.22 4.56
C TRP A 288 5.82 9.54 5.20
N ARG A 289 5.01 9.44 6.24
CA ARG A 289 4.65 10.51 7.17
C ARG A 289 4.74 9.97 8.60
N SER A 290 4.98 10.81 9.59
CA SER A 290 5.07 10.39 10.99
C SER A 290 3.78 9.74 11.50
N THR A 291 2.63 10.20 11.00
CA THR A 291 1.31 9.60 11.18
C THR A 291 0.63 9.46 9.83
N VAL A 292 -0.11 8.38 9.59
CA VAL A 292 -1.02 8.31 8.44
C VAL A 292 -2.02 9.44 8.55
N ARG A 293 -2.15 10.25 7.51
CA ARG A 293 -3.17 11.30 7.45
C ARG A 293 -4.44 10.71 6.86
N LEU A 294 -5.40 10.40 7.72
CA LEU A 294 -6.74 9.97 7.35
C LEU A 294 -7.75 10.79 8.14
N GLU A 295 -8.20 11.86 7.51
CA GLU A 295 -9.08 12.88 8.11
C GLU A 295 -9.79 13.70 7.02
N MET A 296 -10.85 14.41 7.39
CA MET A 296 -11.53 15.36 6.53
C MET A 296 -11.06 16.79 6.85
N GLU A 297 -10.80 17.57 5.82
CA GLU A 297 -10.51 19.01 5.86
C GLU A 297 -11.42 19.74 4.90
N VAL A 298 -11.86 20.95 5.23
CA VAL A 298 -12.59 21.83 4.30
C VAL A 298 -11.65 22.95 3.85
N ILE A 299 -11.36 22.99 2.57
CA ILE A 299 -10.54 24.05 1.95
C ILE A 299 -11.44 25.04 1.20
N SER A 300 -10.95 26.27 1.02
CA SER A 300 -11.62 27.30 0.22
C SER A 300 -10.95 27.42 -1.13
N ILE A 301 -11.72 27.29 -2.21
CA ILE A 301 -11.29 27.49 -3.60
C ILE A 301 -12.29 28.44 -4.26
N ASN A 302 -11.87 29.62 -4.70
CA ASN A 302 -12.72 30.63 -5.36
C ASN A 302 -14.06 30.82 -4.59
N ASP A 303 -13.98 31.10 -3.29
CA ASP A 303 -15.10 31.29 -2.36
C ASP A 303 -16.01 30.06 -2.14
N ARG A 304 -15.74 28.94 -2.80
CA ARG A 304 -16.41 27.67 -2.57
C ARG A 304 -15.70 26.88 -1.46
N ARG A 305 -16.47 26.39 -0.50
CA ARG A 305 -16.01 25.44 0.51
C ARG A 305 -16.02 24.04 -0.09
N LEU A 306 -14.85 23.41 -0.17
CA LEU A 306 -14.64 22.08 -0.77
C LEU A 306 -14.14 21.10 0.29
N PRO A 307 -14.91 20.04 0.60
CA PRO A 307 -14.46 18.96 1.47
C PRO A 307 -13.36 18.12 0.80
N VAL A 308 -12.30 17.85 1.55
CA VAL A 308 -11.19 16.98 1.15
C VAL A 308 -10.99 15.90 2.21
N VAL A 309 -11.13 14.67 1.82
CA VAL A 309 -10.77 13.51 2.64
C VAL A 309 -9.34 13.13 2.31
N HIS A 310 -8.42 13.31 3.24
CA HIS A 310 -7.04 12.89 3.11
C HIS A 310 -6.89 11.41 3.45
N ASN A 311 -6.11 10.67 2.65
CA ASN A 311 -5.75 9.28 2.92
C ASN A 311 -4.37 8.98 2.32
N TYR A 312 -3.30 9.32 3.05
CA TYR A 312 -1.91 9.15 2.59
C TYR A 312 -0.90 9.09 3.74
N GLY A 313 0.37 8.86 3.40
CA GLY A 313 1.47 8.86 4.37
C GLY A 313 1.81 7.48 4.96
N HIS A 314 1.36 6.41 4.32
CA HIS A 314 1.47 5.02 4.82
C HIS A 314 2.90 4.44 4.80
N GLY A 315 3.84 5.08 4.10
CA GLY A 315 5.22 4.59 4.02
C GLY A 315 5.32 3.20 3.39
N SER A 316 5.88 2.24 4.14
CA SER A 316 6.01 0.85 3.70
C SER A 316 4.77 -0.02 3.93
N ASP A 317 3.81 0.46 4.74
CA ASP A 317 2.66 -0.34 5.18
C ASP A 317 1.41 -0.12 4.31
N GLY A 318 1.55 0.62 3.20
CA GLY A 318 0.44 1.03 2.34
C GLY A 318 -0.42 -0.14 1.85
N VAL A 319 0.17 -1.25 1.42
CA VAL A 319 -0.58 -2.43 0.95
C VAL A 319 -1.38 -3.03 2.11
N CYS A 320 -0.74 -3.23 3.25
CA CYS A 320 -1.34 -3.89 4.41
C CYS A 320 -2.46 -3.06 5.08
N LEU A 321 -2.49 -1.75 4.86
CA LEU A 321 -3.49 -0.86 5.46
C LEU A 321 -4.52 -0.34 4.44
N SER A 322 -4.30 -0.57 3.14
CA SER A 322 -5.03 0.11 2.08
C SER A 322 -6.54 -0.07 2.14
N TRP A 323 -7.00 -1.28 2.43
CA TRP A 323 -8.43 -1.56 2.46
C TRP A 323 -9.11 -0.95 3.68
N GLY A 324 -8.58 -1.18 4.89
CA GLY A 324 -9.13 -0.60 6.11
C GLY A 324 -9.10 0.92 6.11
N CYS A 325 -8.04 1.54 5.62
CA CYS A 325 -7.99 2.98 5.40
C CYS A 325 -8.99 3.44 4.31
N GLY A 326 -9.20 2.63 3.28
CA GLY A 326 -10.21 2.89 2.25
C GLY A 326 -11.63 2.87 2.78
N VAL A 327 -11.94 1.96 3.70
CA VAL A 327 -13.24 1.90 4.42
C VAL A 327 -13.48 3.18 5.21
N ASP A 328 -12.51 3.61 6.02
CA ASP A 328 -12.64 4.86 6.79
C ASP A 328 -12.78 6.09 5.87
N ALA A 329 -12.00 6.15 4.78
CA ALA A 329 -12.13 7.23 3.81
C ALA A 329 -13.53 7.27 3.17
N ALA A 330 -14.10 6.10 2.85
CA ALA A 330 -15.45 6.00 2.30
C ALA A 330 -16.51 6.46 3.30
N HIS A 331 -16.36 6.16 4.58
CA HIS A 331 -17.24 6.66 5.62
C HIS A 331 -17.20 8.19 5.73
N LEU A 332 -16.02 8.80 5.71
CA LEU A 332 -15.86 10.26 5.72
C LEU A 332 -16.53 10.91 4.50
N VAL A 333 -16.37 10.32 3.32
CA VAL A 333 -17.07 10.77 2.10
C VAL A 333 -18.58 10.70 2.28
N LYS A 334 -19.11 9.56 2.74
CA LYS A 334 -20.55 9.36 2.96
C LYS A 334 -21.14 10.37 3.95
N GLU A 335 -20.44 10.61 5.04
CA GLU A 335 -20.84 11.58 6.06
C GLU A 335 -20.93 12.99 5.46
N GLN A 336 -19.93 13.39 4.68
CA GLN A 336 -19.88 14.70 4.05
C GLN A 336 -21.00 14.90 3.02
N LEU A 337 -21.30 13.91 2.19
CA LEU A 337 -22.37 13.97 1.19
C LEU A 337 -23.76 14.03 1.87
N GLY A 338 -23.94 13.33 2.99
CA GLY A 338 -25.18 13.41 3.79
C GLY A 338 -25.43 14.80 4.37
N GLN A 339 -24.40 15.49 4.83
CA GLN A 339 -24.49 16.87 5.35
C GLN A 339 -24.84 17.87 4.22
N THR A 340 -24.22 17.73 3.06
CA THR A 340 -24.48 18.62 1.90
C THR A 340 -25.92 18.48 1.39
N GLY A 341 -26.45 17.26 1.33
CA GLY A 341 -27.84 17.00 0.96
C GLY A 341 -28.86 17.61 1.92
N ALA A 342 -28.59 17.57 3.23
CA ALA A 342 -29.44 18.16 4.25
C ALA A 342 -29.46 19.70 4.18
N GLN A 343 -28.30 20.34 3.95
CA GLN A 343 -28.22 21.80 3.80
C GLN A 343 -28.94 22.32 2.57
N GLN A 344 -28.87 21.61 1.43
CA GLN A 344 -29.60 21.99 0.20
C GLN A 344 -31.12 21.86 0.36
N THR A 345 -31.59 20.92 1.15
CA THR A 345 -33.02 20.77 1.45
C THR A 345 -33.55 21.93 2.33
N LEU A 346 -32.77 22.34 3.33
CA LEU A 346 -33.12 23.47 4.22
C LEU A 346 -33.06 24.82 3.53
N SER A 347 -32.22 25.00 2.50
CA SER A 347 -32.12 26.24 1.74
C SER A 347 -33.24 26.42 0.70
N LYS A 348 -34.04 25.38 0.46
CA LYS A 348 -35.20 25.39 -0.46
C LYS A 348 -36.54 25.47 0.25
N LEU A 349 -36.55 25.49 1.58
CA LEU A 349 -37.70 25.79 2.45
C LEU A 349 -37.63 27.24 2.93
#